data_30638c53a8bc476cb42bb68f62af73ef
#
_entry.id   30638c53a8bc476cb42bb68f62af73ef
#
_cell.length_a   1.000
_cell.length_b   1.000
_cell.length_c   1.000
_cell.angle_alpha   90.00
_cell.angle_beta   90.00
_cell.angle_gamma   90.00
#
_symmetry.space_group_name_H-M   'P 1'
#
loop_
_entity.id
_entity.type
_entity.pdbx_description
1 polymer ?
#
loop_
_entity_poly.entity_id
_entity_poly.type
_entity_poly.pdbx_seq_one_letter_code
_entity_poly.pdbx_strand_id
1 'polypeptide(L)'
;FYAEIRRLSPKWGKFVKILNQWALSAKKLFGLWHYVEVNTWRTKMSVEHEIENLLHEDRSFAPSKEFAANAIAQPEIYERAKADRLEFWAEQARNLHWHKPFTQTLDWSNAPFAKWFHDGELNISYNCLDRHVEAGWGKRVALFFEGEPGDTKVYTYLDLLIEVKKAANLLLKLGIKPGDRVAIYMPMIPEAIIAMQAVARVGAVHSVIFGGFSADSLASRIQDAEAKLVITADGGYRKGKASLLKPAVDEALADNKCPTVENVLVVNRTDSEVDWVEGRDLWWEEGLNAVDTEHVAQGFNAEHPLFILYTSGTTGKPKGILHTTGGYLTQAAYTHKNVFDLHEGQDVYWCTADIGWITGHSYVAYGPLANGATQVIYEGTPDSPDWGRWWD
;
A
#
# COMPACT_ATOMS: atom_id res chain seq x y z
N PHE A 1 18.26 -13.69 -28.23
CA PHE A 1 16.88 -13.16 -28.05
C PHE A 1 16.01 -13.41 -29.29
N TYR A 2 16.49 -13.13 -30.50
CA TYR A 2 15.74 -13.35 -31.76
C TYR A 2 15.56 -14.83 -32.14
N ALA A 3 16.45 -15.70 -31.70
CA ALA A 3 16.42 -17.15 -31.98
C ALA A 3 15.49 -17.91 -31.01
N GLU A 4 15.27 -17.42 -29.80
CA GLU A 4 14.38 -18.04 -28.80
C GLU A 4 12.91 -17.72 -29.02
N ILE A 5 12.56 -16.56 -29.56
CA ILE A 5 11.18 -16.15 -29.86
C ILE A 5 10.56 -17.01 -30.97
N ARG A 6 11.35 -17.60 -31.87
CA ARG A 6 10.85 -18.51 -32.91
C ARG A 6 10.31 -19.86 -32.40
N ARG A 7 10.63 -20.22 -31.16
CA ARG A 7 10.20 -21.50 -30.57
C ARG A 7 8.82 -21.45 -29.87
N LEU A 8 8.24 -20.26 -29.64
CA LEU A 8 7.13 -20.12 -28.73
C LEU A 8 5.74 -19.93 -29.35
N SER A 9 5.57 -19.64 -30.63
CA SER A 9 4.25 -19.71 -31.28
C SER A 9 4.25 -19.53 -32.80
N PRO A 10 3.53 -20.36 -33.59
CA PRO A 10 3.37 -20.23 -35.04
C PRO A 10 2.54 -19.01 -35.50
N LYS A 11 1.86 -18.34 -34.61
CA LYS A 11 0.95 -17.22 -34.94
C LYS A 11 1.67 -15.88 -35.17
N TRP A 12 2.90 -15.69 -34.71
CA TRP A 12 3.65 -14.45 -34.87
C TRP A 12 4.34 -14.28 -36.23
N GLY A 13 4.50 -15.37 -36.98
CA GLY A 13 5.09 -15.33 -38.32
C GLY A 13 4.28 -14.52 -39.35
N LYS A 14 2.95 -14.40 -39.16
CA LYS A 14 2.09 -13.59 -40.03
C LYS A 14 2.20 -12.08 -39.73
N PHE A 15 2.42 -11.70 -38.49
CA PHE A 15 2.52 -10.31 -38.07
C PHE A 15 3.81 -9.64 -38.57
N VAL A 16 4.91 -10.35 -38.52
CA VAL A 16 6.21 -9.90 -39.04
C VAL A 16 6.19 -9.74 -40.57
N LYS A 17 5.45 -10.60 -41.30
CA LYS A 17 5.26 -10.46 -42.75
C LYS A 17 4.45 -9.21 -43.13
N ILE A 18 3.44 -8.85 -42.36
CA ILE A 18 2.62 -7.66 -42.58
C ILE A 18 3.44 -6.38 -42.34
N LEU A 19 4.24 -6.33 -41.28
CA LEU A 19 5.12 -5.19 -40.98
C LEU A 19 6.21 -4.99 -42.05
N ASN A 20 6.78 -6.07 -42.59
CA ASN A 20 7.76 -5.99 -43.68
C ASN A 20 7.13 -5.55 -45.02
N GLN A 21 5.88 -5.90 -45.31
CA GLN A 21 5.17 -5.40 -46.50
C GLN A 21 4.84 -3.91 -46.37
N TRP A 22 4.50 -3.43 -45.17
CA TRP A 22 4.28 -1.99 -44.92
C TRP A 22 5.56 -1.18 -45.05
N ALA A 23 6.67 -1.67 -44.56
CA ALA A 23 7.97 -1.02 -44.65
C ALA A 23 8.49 -0.93 -46.10
N LEU A 24 8.18 -1.92 -46.95
CA LEU A 24 8.50 -1.91 -48.39
C LEU A 24 7.58 -1.01 -49.20
N SER A 25 6.31 -0.84 -48.81
CA SER A 25 5.36 0.10 -49.43
C SER A 25 5.67 1.57 -49.12
N ALA A 26 6.13 1.84 -47.89
CA ALA A 26 6.55 3.18 -47.45
C ALA A 26 7.80 3.66 -48.21
N LYS A 27 8.73 2.76 -48.52
CA LYS A 27 9.94 3.09 -49.32
C LYS A 27 9.63 3.46 -50.80
N LYS A 28 8.48 3.03 -51.34
CA LYS A 28 8.06 3.39 -52.70
C LYS A 28 7.34 4.73 -52.78
N LEU A 29 6.84 5.27 -51.68
CA LEU A 29 6.10 6.54 -51.65
C LEU A 29 6.96 7.78 -51.35
N PHE A 30 8.23 7.62 -50.91
CA PHE A 30 9.13 8.72 -50.63
C PHE A 30 10.36 8.82 -51.54
N GLY A 31 10.22 8.37 -52.78
CA GLY A 31 11.20 8.60 -53.81
C GLY A 31 11.00 9.94 -54.48
N LEU A 32 11.40 11.05 -53.88
CA LEU A 32 11.69 12.35 -54.48
C LEU A 32 11.99 13.38 -53.40
N TRP A 33 13.23 13.41 -52.94
CA TRP A 33 13.83 14.66 -52.44
C TRP A 33 15.34 14.64 -52.61
N HIS A 34 15.80 15.72 -53.14
CA HIS A 34 17.09 16.04 -53.72
C HIS A 34 18.31 15.81 -52.78
N TYR A 35 19.36 15.34 -53.40
CA TYR A 35 20.78 15.41 -52.96
C TYR A 35 21.13 16.85 -52.57
N VAL A 36 21.44 17.03 -51.28
CA VAL A 36 22.28 18.13 -50.81
C VAL A 36 23.44 17.47 -50.04
N GLU A 37 24.63 17.51 -50.67
CA GLU A 37 25.88 17.20 -50.00
C GLU A 37 26.14 18.22 -48.91
N VAL A 38 26.04 17.78 -47.65
CA VAL A 38 26.63 18.47 -46.51
C VAL A 38 27.77 17.63 -46.00
N ASN A 39 29.01 18.04 -46.37
CA ASN A 39 30.22 17.55 -45.76
C ASN A 39 30.25 17.97 -44.30
N THR A 40 29.77 17.12 -43.40
CA THR A 40 29.96 17.23 -41.96
C THR A 40 30.89 16.14 -41.49
N TRP A 41 31.85 16.51 -40.72
CA TRP A 41 32.84 15.65 -40.03
C TRP A 41 32.12 14.56 -39.24
N ARG A 42 31.92 13.40 -39.83
CA ARG A 42 31.52 12.18 -39.13
C ARG A 42 32.75 11.56 -38.51
N THR A 43 32.99 11.83 -37.22
CA THR A 43 33.66 10.84 -36.38
C THR A 43 32.82 9.58 -36.47
N LYS A 44 33.35 8.52 -37.04
CA LYS A 44 32.79 7.18 -37.04
C LYS A 44 32.86 6.65 -35.58
N MET A 45 31.91 7.00 -34.75
CA MET A 45 31.53 6.13 -33.65
C MET A 45 30.43 5.20 -34.19
N SER A 46 30.68 3.91 -34.25
CA SER A 46 29.70 2.96 -34.76
C SER A 46 28.52 2.89 -33.77
N VAL A 47 27.32 2.92 -34.30
CA VAL A 47 26.06 2.79 -33.49
C VAL A 47 26.08 1.48 -32.67
N GLU A 48 26.82 0.48 -33.09
CA GLU A 48 27.06 -0.78 -32.34
C GLU A 48 27.84 -0.53 -31.04
N HIS A 49 28.85 0.34 -31.04
CA HIS A 49 29.60 0.68 -29.82
C HIS A 49 28.78 1.51 -28.81
N GLU A 50 27.85 2.34 -29.26
CA GLU A 50 26.95 3.09 -28.36
C GLU A 50 25.94 2.16 -27.69
N ILE A 51 25.43 1.15 -28.39
CA ILE A 51 24.47 0.17 -27.82
C ILE A 51 25.20 -0.79 -26.88
N GLU A 52 26.40 -1.24 -27.18
CA GLU A 52 27.22 -2.07 -26.29
C GLU A 52 27.60 -1.31 -25.00
N ASN A 53 27.95 -0.02 -25.11
CA ASN A 53 28.21 0.82 -23.94
C ASN A 53 26.97 1.04 -23.05
N LEU A 54 25.73 0.98 -23.58
CA LEU A 54 24.51 1.02 -22.81
C LEU A 54 24.19 -0.30 -22.08
N LEU A 55 24.81 -1.41 -22.51
CA LEU A 55 24.62 -2.74 -21.90
C LEU A 55 25.65 -3.03 -20.79
N HIS A 56 26.73 -2.28 -20.73
CA HIS A 56 27.78 -2.40 -19.72
C HIS A 56 27.90 -1.08 -18.94
N GLU A 57 27.13 -0.94 -17.89
CA GLU A 57 27.20 0.21 -17.00
C GLU A 57 28.17 -0.10 -15.86
N ASP A 58 29.40 0.36 -15.99
CA ASP A 58 30.48 0.17 -15.02
C ASP A 58 30.66 1.39 -14.08
N ARG A 59 29.85 2.44 -14.27
CA ARG A 59 29.95 3.64 -13.42
C ARG A 59 29.44 3.34 -12.02
N SER A 60 30.21 3.74 -11.02
CA SER A 60 29.87 3.65 -9.62
C SER A 60 29.79 5.05 -9.02
N PHE A 61 28.69 5.35 -8.36
CA PHE A 61 28.47 6.62 -7.70
C PHE A 61 28.47 6.39 -6.18
N ALA A 62 29.62 6.66 -5.56
CA ALA A 62 29.72 6.57 -4.11
C ALA A 62 28.91 7.69 -3.45
N PRO A 63 28.22 7.42 -2.32
CA PRO A 63 27.57 8.46 -1.54
C PRO A 63 28.59 9.47 -1.00
N SER A 64 28.16 10.70 -0.69
CA SER A 64 29.03 11.65 -0.01
C SER A 64 29.46 11.09 1.35
N LYS A 65 30.64 11.51 1.84
CA LYS A 65 31.14 11.08 3.16
C LYS A 65 30.21 11.49 4.28
N GLU A 66 29.59 12.68 4.17
CA GLU A 66 28.61 13.19 5.13
C GLU A 66 27.36 12.34 5.16
N PHE A 67 26.77 12.04 3.98
CA PHE A 67 25.61 11.17 3.87
C PHE A 67 25.90 9.78 4.47
N ALA A 68 27.01 9.17 4.10
CA ALA A 68 27.38 7.84 4.58
C ALA A 68 27.60 7.81 6.11
N ALA A 69 28.19 8.87 6.68
CA ALA A 69 28.41 8.98 8.12
C ALA A 69 27.10 9.18 8.92
N ASN A 70 26.12 9.84 8.33
CA ASN A 70 24.85 10.15 8.98
C ASN A 70 23.78 9.05 8.75
N ALA A 71 23.99 8.14 7.82
CA ALA A 71 23.03 7.08 7.52
C ALA A 71 22.75 6.21 8.75
N ILE A 72 21.49 5.90 9.01
CA ILE A 72 21.04 5.07 10.15
C ILE A 72 21.56 3.63 10.00
N ALA A 73 21.48 3.07 8.79
CA ALA A 73 21.99 1.74 8.49
C ALA A 73 23.48 1.80 8.15
N GLN A 74 24.31 1.40 9.12
CA GLN A 74 25.77 1.28 8.93
C GLN A 74 26.16 -0.13 8.47
N PRO A 75 27.32 -0.35 7.80
CA PRO A 75 27.75 -1.66 7.30
C PRO A 75 27.73 -2.77 8.35
N GLU A 76 28.00 -2.47 9.61
CA GLU A 76 28.04 -3.40 10.73
C GLU A 76 26.71 -4.12 10.99
N ILE A 77 25.60 -3.54 10.50
CA ILE A 77 24.27 -4.15 10.64
C ILE A 77 24.19 -5.51 9.93
N TYR A 78 24.87 -5.66 8.79
CA TYR A 78 24.94 -6.92 8.04
C TYR A 78 25.73 -7.99 8.79
N GLU A 79 26.83 -7.61 9.42
CA GLU A 79 27.65 -8.55 10.22
C GLU A 79 26.91 -9.00 11.47
N ARG A 80 26.18 -8.11 12.14
CA ARG A 80 25.34 -8.45 13.28
C ARG A 80 24.23 -9.42 12.88
N ALA A 81 23.52 -9.15 11.81
CA ALA A 81 22.45 -10.00 11.29
C ALA A 81 22.97 -11.38 10.85
N LYS A 82 24.19 -11.45 10.34
CA LYS A 82 24.85 -12.70 9.93
C LYS A 82 25.35 -13.52 11.12
N ALA A 83 25.84 -12.85 12.16
CA ALA A 83 26.34 -13.50 13.36
C ALA A 83 25.23 -14.24 14.11
N ASP A 84 24.10 -13.59 14.35
CA ASP A 84 22.91 -14.19 14.97
C ASP A 84 21.63 -13.55 14.40
N ARG A 85 21.05 -14.19 13.39
CA ARG A 85 19.82 -13.71 12.75
C ARG A 85 18.63 -13.68 13.71
N LEU A 86 18.53 -14.65 14.61
CA LEU A 86 17.37 -14.73 15.50
C LEU A 86 17.43 -13.64 16.58
N GLU A 87 18.59 -13.44 17.19
CA GLU A 87 18.76 -12.35 18.16
C GLU A 87 18.64 -10.98 17.47
N PHE A 88 19.19 -10.82 16.27
CA PHE A 88 19.00 -9.60 15.49
C PHE A 88 17.52 -9.22 15.35
N TRP A 89 16.67 -10.17 14.93
CA TRP A 89 15.22 -9.90 14.79
C TRP A 89 14.51 -9.78 16.14
N ALA A 90 14.96 -10.47 17.17
CA ALA A 90 14.45 -10.31 18.52
C ALA A 90 14.72 -8.89 19.06
N GLU A 91 15.91 -8.35 18.84
CA GLU A 91 16.24 -6.95 19.18
C GLU A 91 15.30 -5.96 18.46
N GLN A 92 15.05 -6.16 17.15
CA GLN A 92 14.14 -5.30 16.41
C GLN A 92 12.71 -5.38 16.95
N ALA A 93 12.24 -6.57 17.25
CA ALA A 93 10.90 -6.78 17.82
C ALA A 93 10.74 -6.14 19.21
N ARG A 94 11.79 -6.12 20.04
CA ARG A 94 11.77 -5.48 21.38
C ARG A 94 11.63 -3.95 21.32
N ASN A 95 11.82 -3.32 20.14
CA ASN A 95 11.54 -1.91 19.95
C ASN A 95 10.03 -1.61 19.83
N LEU A 96 9.20 -2.63 19.69
CA LEU A 96 7.74 -2.53 19.73
C LEU A 96 7.21 -2.72 21.15
N HIS A 97 6.00 -2.22 21.39
CA HIS A 97 5.28 -2.51 22.64
C HIS A 97 4.60 -3.87 22.54
N TRP A 98 4.86 -4.74 23.52
CA TRP A 98 4.23 -6.04 23.69
C TRP A 98 3.36 -6.05 24.93
N HIS A 99 2.08 -6.34 24.79
CA HIS A 99 1.17 -6.56 25.92
C HIS A 99 1.60 -7.79 26.74
N LYS A 100 2.09 -8.80 26.02
CA LYS A 100 2.77 -9.96 26.60
C LYS A 100 4.09 -10.17 25.83
N PRO A 101 5.25 -9.98 26.47
CA PRO A 101 6.54 -10.21 25.83
C PRO A 101 6.67 -11.63 25.25
N PHE A 102 7.26 -11.76 24.07
CA PHE A 102 7.62 -13.05 23.51
C PHE A 102 8.87 -13.62 24.20
N THR A 103 8.98 -14.94 24.23
CA THR A 103 10.18 -15.65 24.71
C THR A 103 10.87 -16.42 23.58
N GLN A 104 10.16 -16.77 22.52
CA GLN A 104 10.68 -17.46 21.36
C GLN A 104 10.60 -16.58 20.12
N THR A 105 11.76 -16.33 19.47
CA THR A 105 11.85 -15.49 18.27
C THR A 105 11.23 -16.15 17.05
N LEU A 106 11.55 -17.43 16.81
CA LEU A 106 11.10 -18.21 15.66
C LEU A 106 10.81 -19.65 16.07
N ASP A 107 9.63 -20.13 15.73
CA ASP A 107 9.30 -21.54 15.66
C ASP A 107 9.34 -22.03 14.19
N TRP A 108 10.29 -22.91 13.91
CA TRP A 108 10.49 -23.53 12.60
C TRP A 108 10.22 -25.03 12.60
N SER A 109 9.56 -25.55 13.64
CA SER A 109 9.31 -26.99 13.84
C SER A 109 8.43 -27.58 12.74
N ASN A 110 7.58 -26.77 12.11
CA ASN A 110 6.70 -27.15 11.03
C ASN A 110 7.09 -26.47 9.69
N ALA A 111 8.38 -26.59 9.31
CA ALA A 111 8.86 -26.01 8.05
C ALA A 111 8.02 -26.48 6.83
N PRO A 112 7.72 -25.62 5.86
CA PRO A 112 8.17 -24.26 5.67
C PRO A 112 7.31 -23.18 6.38
N PHE A 113 6.42 -23.54 7.26
CA PHE A 113 5.50 -22.61 7.94
C PHE A 113 6.16 -22.04 9.18
N ALA A 114 6.77 -20.86 9.03
CA ALA A 114 7.40 -20.11 10.11
C ALA A 114 6.36 -19.45 11.02
N LYS A 115 6.62 -19.44 12.34
CA LYS A 115 5.89 -18.61 13.30
C LYS A 115 6.87 -17.70 14.02
N TRP A 116 6.65 -16.40 13.91
CA TRP A 116 7.50 -15.39 14.52
C TRP A 116 6.88 -14.85 15.79
N PHE A 117 7.63 -14.89 16.91
CA PHE A 117 7.21 -14.32 18.21
C PHE A 117 5.88 -14.90 18.73
N HIS A 118 5.55 -16.14 18.40
CA HIS A 118 4.22 -16.73 18.49
C HIS A 118 3.66 -16.84 19.92
N ASP A 119 4.47 -16.74 20.96
CA ASP A 119 4.07 -16.74 22.36
C ASP A 119 3.89 -15.33 22.94
N GLY A 120 4.18 -14.28 22.16
CA GLY A 120 3.96 -12.88 22.48
C GLY A 120 2.59 -12.37 22.02
N GLU A 121 2.16 -11.25 22.63
CA GLU A 121 0.93 -10.56 22.28
C GLU A 121 1.19 -9.05 22.10
N LEU A 122 0.67 -8.48 21.01
CA LEU A 122 0.75 -7.06 20.75
C LEU A 122 -0.52 -6.57 20.05
N ASN A 123 -0.71 -5.26 20.03
CA ASN A 123 -1.70 -4.61 19.15
C ASN A 123 -0.97 -3.71 18.18
N ILE A 124 -1.24 -3.88 16.88
CA ILE A 124 -0.53 -3.14 15.85
C ILE A 124 -0.93 -1.67 15.85
N SER A 125 -2.21 -1.36 16.05
CA SER A 125 -2.70 0.02 16.13
C SER A 125 -2.14 0.74 17.37
N TYR A 126 -2.04 0.06 18.52
CA TYR A 126 -1.38 0.61 19.71
C TYR A 126 0.07 1.00 19.40
N ASN A 127 0.79 0.13 18.71
CA ASN A 127 2.17 0.40 18.30
C ASN A 127 2.30 1.56 17.30
N CYS A 128 1.29 1.78 16.50
CA CYS A 128 1.27 2.88 15.53
C CYS A 128 0.85 4.23 16.13
N LEU A 129 0.03 4.23 17.20
CA LEU A 129 -0.64 5.44 17.67
C LEU A 129 -0.50 5.65 19.18
N ASP A 130 -1.10 4.78 20.01
CA ASP A 130 -1.22 5.00 21.46
C ASP A 130 0.13 5.22 22.13
N ARG A 131 1.12 4.36 21.88
CA ARG A 131 2.43 4.46 22.50
C ARG A 131 3.14 5.79 22.24
N HIS A 132 2.89 6.41 21.08
CA HIS A 132 3.47 7.70 20.73
C HIS A 132 2.76 8.84 21.49
N VAL A 133 1.44 8.77 21.61
CA VAL A 133 0.67 9.73 22.40
C VAL A 133 1.05 9.64 23.88
N GLU A 134 1.15 8.43 24.42
CA GLU A 134 1.60 8.15 25.81
C GLU A 134 3.04 8.62 26.07
N ALA A 135 3.92 8.54 25.05
CA ALA A 135 5.28 9.07 25.10
C ALA A 135 5.35 10.62 25.00
N GLY A 136 4.19 11.29 24.91
CA GLY A 136 4.13 12.77 24.84
C GLY A 136 4.19 13.35 23.41
N TRP A 137 4.12 12.50 22.37
CA TRP A 137 4.17 12.93 20.96
C TRP A 137 2.79 13.21 20.35
N GLY A 138 1.73 13.30 21.18
CA GLY A 138 0.37 13.50 20.70
C GLY A 138 0.19 14.72 19.80
N LYS A 139 0.99 15.78 19.97
CA LYS A 139 0.94 16.99 19.13
C LYS A 139 1.82 16.92 17.87
N ARG A 140 2.63 15.85 17.69
CA ARG A 140 3.39 15.65 16.46
C ARG A 140 2.43 15.36 15.31
N VAL A 141 2.69 15.93 14.15
CA VAL A 141 1.92 15.63 12.95
C VAL A 141 2.20 14.19 12.51
N ALA A 142 1.14 13.42 12.37
CA ALA A 142 1.20 12.07 11.81
C ALA A 142 0.99 12.09 10.29
N LEU A 143 -0.04 12.82 9.82
CA LEU A 143 -0.42 12.89 8.43
C LEU A 143 -0.60 14.33 7.97
N PHE A 144 0.03 14.68 6.86
CA PHE A 144 -0.41 15.75 5.96
C PHE A 144 -1.18 15.10 4.83
N PHE A 145 -2.42 15.47 4.64
CA PHE A 145 -3.23 15.03 3.51
C PHE A 145 -3.39 16.16 2.52
N GLU A 146 -3.25 15.81 1.25
CA GLU A 146 -3.57 16.68 0.14
C GLU A 146 -4.42 15.95 -0.89
N GLY A 147 -5.63 16.48 -1.12
CA GLY A 147 -6.55 15.99 -2.16
C GLY A 147 -6.21 16.58 -3.52
N GLU A 148 -6.54 15.86 -4.59
CA GLU A 148 -6.33 16.32 -5.97
C GLU A 148 -6.99 17.69 -6.25
N PRO A 149 -8.18 18.03 -5.69
CA PRO A 149 -8.76 19.37 -5.80
C PRO A 149 -8.01 20.49 -5.07
N GLY A 150 -6.99 20.16 -4.27
CA GLY A 150 -6.23 21.12 -3.48
C GLY A 150 -6.73 21.29 -2.05
N ASP A 151 -7.67 20.50 -1.61
CA ASP A 151 -8.09 20.46 -0.20
C ASP A 151 -7.02 19.77 0.65
N THR A 152 -6.80 20.28 1.85
CA THR A 152 -5.77 19.77 2.76
C THR A 152 -6.34 19.47 4.14
N LYS A 153 -5.78 18.45 4.80
CA LYS A 153 -6.05 18.15 6.22
C LYS A 153 -4.74 17.80 6.92
N VAL A 154 -4.66 18.11 8.20
CA VAL A 154 -3.53 17.76 9.04
C VAL A 154 -4.05 16.98 10.24
N TYR A 155 -3.45 15.82 10.49
CA TYR A 155 -3.75 15.01 11.68
C TYR A 155 -2.49 14.91 12.53
N THR A 156 -2.60 15.29 13.79
CA THR A 156 -1.60 14.91 14.80
C THR A 156 -1.79 13.44 15.19
N TYR A 157 -0.80 12.86 15.89
CA TYR A 157 -0.95 11.50 16.44
C TYR A 157 -2.16 11.39 17.37
N LEU A 158 -2.47 12.44 18.13
CA LEU A 158 -3.65 12.45 19.00
C LEU A 158 -4.96 12.52 18.19
N ASP A 159 -5.02 13.38 17.16
CA ASP A 159 -6.22 13.46 16.32
C ASP A 159 -6.46 12.13 15.62
N LEU A 160 -5.42 11.53 15.04
CA LEU A 160 -5.53 10.24 14.36
C LEU A 160 -5.95 9.12 15.34
N LEU A 161 -5.40 9.11 16.54
CA LEU A 161 -5.79 8.15 17.60
C LEU A 161 -7.26 8.28 17.96
N ILE A 162 -7.78 9.50 18.12
CA ILE A 162 -9.19 9.74 18.44
C ILE A 162 -10.10 9.19 17.33
N GLU A 163 -9.80 9.49 16.08
CA GLU A 163 -10.59 8.99 14.95
C GLU A 163 -10.52 7.46 14.83
N VAL A 164 -9.35 6.85 15.04
CA VAL A 164 -9.20 5.39 15.04
C VAL A 164 -9.95 4.74 16.21
N LYS A 165 -9.99 5.35 17.41
CA LYS A 165 -10.78 4.86 18.54
C LYS A 165 -12.28 4.90 18.25
N LYS A 166 -12.79 6.00 17.66
CA LYS A 166 -14.20 6.09 17.23
C LYS A 166 -14.52 5.03 16.18
N ALA A 167 -13.67 4.89 15.15
CA ALA A 167 -13.88 3.89 14.11
C ALA A 167 -13.86 2.46 14.69
N ALA A 168 -12.99 2.17 15.65
CA ALA A 168 -12.97 0.88 16.35
C ALA A 168 -14.29 0.63 17.11
N ASN A 169 -14.80 1.63 17.83
CA ASN A 169 -16.08 1.53 18.52
C ASN A 169 -17.25 1.37 17.55
N LEU A 170 -17.22 2.04 16.39
CA LEU A 170 -18.21 1.86 15.34
C LEU A 170 -18.20 0.43 14.80
N LEU A 171 -17.01 -0.14 14.51
CA LEU A 171 -16.88 -1.53 14.08
C LEU A 171 -17.48 -2.50 15.10
N LEU A 172 -17.19 -2.32 16.39
CA LEU A 172 -17.77 -3.14 17.46
C LEU A 172 -19.29 -2.99 17.55
N LYS A 173 -19.83 -1.76 17.40
CA LYS A 173 -21.28 -1.49 17.37
C LYS A 173 -21.96 -2.19 16.20
N LEU A 174 -21.27 -2.31 15.05
CA LEU A 174 -21.76 -3.05 13.88
C LEU A 174 -21.53 -4.57 13.99
N GLY A 175 -21.09 -5.08 15.15
CA GLY A 175 -20.97 -6.51 15.43
C GLY A 175 -19.67 -7.15 14.91
N ILE A 176 -18.70 -6.37 14.44
CA ILE A 176 -17.38 -6.87 14.02
C ILE A 176 -16.61 -7.37 15.23
N LYS A 177 -16.03 -8.56 15.12
CA LYS A 177 -15.29 -9.27 16.18
C LYS A 177 -13.86 -9.61 15.70
N PRO A 178 -12.95 -9.92 16.64
CA PRO A 178 -11.63 -10.44 16.28
C PRO A 178 -11.73 -11.60 15.31
N GLY A 179 -10.94 -11.55 14.23
CA GLY A 179 -10.94 -12.53 13.15
C GLY A 179 -11.99 -12.34 12.06
N ASP A 180 -12.98 -11.46 12.23
CA ASP A 180 -13.91 -11.10 11.15
C ASP A 180 -13.17 -10.31 10.05
N ARG A 181 -13.61 -10.46 8.79
CA ARG A 181 -12.99 -9.78 7.65
C ARG A 181 -13.78 -8.55 7.26
N VAL A 182 -13.05 -7.48 6.99
CA VAL A 182 -13.57 -6.18 6.55
C VAL A 182 -12.92 -5.83 5.22
N ALA A 183 -13.71 -5.66 4.17
CA ALA A 183 -13.23 -5.19 2.88
C ALA A 183 -13.13 -3.65 2.89
N ILE A 184 -12.03 -3.11 2.41
CA ILE A 184 -11.80 -1.66 2.30
C ILE A 184 -11.59 -1.34 0.83
N TYR A 185 -12.51 -0.59 0.22
CA TYR A 185 -12.48 -0.17 -1.18
C TYR A 185 -12.60 1.35 -1.24
N MET A 186 -11.47 2.03 -1.09
CA MET A 186 -11.40 3.47 -0.85
C MET A 186 -10.32 4.15 -1.68
N PRO A 187 -10.45 5.48 -1.93
CA PRO A 187 -9.35 6.27 -2.47
C PRO A 187 -8.26 6.51 -1.41
N MET A 188 -7.16 7.15 -1.81
CA MET A 188 -6.04 7.50 -0.93
C MET A 188 -6.35 8.70 -0.04
N ILE A 189 -7.25 8.51 0.91
CA ILE A 189 -7.71 9.53 1.89
C ILE A 189 -7.40 9.10 3.32
N PRO A 190 -7.34 10.01 4.31
CA PRO A 190 -7.04 9.68 5.70
C PRO A 190 -7.96 8.62 6.28
N GLU A 191 -9.23 8.62 5.92
CA GLU A 191 -10.25 7.69 6.37
C GLU A 191 -9.89 6.23 6.01
N ALA A 192 -9.16 6.01 4.92
CA ALA A 192 -8.68 4.68 4.56
C ALA A 192 -7.62 4.15 5.54
N ILE A 193 -6.68 5.01 5.98
CA ILE A 193 -5.69 4.67 7.01
C ILE A 193 -6.38 4.47 8.36
N ILE A 194 -7.33 5.34 8.71
CA ILE A 194 -8.13 5.23 9.94
C ILE A 194 -8.88 3.89 9.96
N ALA A 195 -9.51 3.50 8.86
CA ALA A 195 -10.21 2.21 8.73
C ALA A 195 -9.25 1.02 8.93
N MET A 196 -8.07 1.02 8.26
CA MET A 196 -7.07 -0.04 8.42
C MET A 196 -6.60 -0.17 9.88
N GLN A 197 -6.30 0.95 10.53
CA GLN A 197 -5.87 0.99 11.92
C GLN A 197 -6.98 0.56 12.89
N ALA A 198 -8.23 0.94 12.63
CA ALA A 198 -9.38 0.56 13.45
C ALA A 198 -9.68 -0.94 13.36
N VAL A 199 -9.66 -1.51 12.14
CA VAL A 199 -9.84 -2.95 11.92
C VAL A 199 -8.75 -3.74 12.66
N ALA A 200 -7.49 -3.32 12.52
CA ALA A 200 -6.37 -3.94 13.23
C ALA A 200 -6.50 -3.79 14.77
N ARG A 201 -7.01 -2.63 15.25
CA ARG A 201 -7.19 -2.34 16.67
C ARG A 201 -8.15 -3.30 17.36
N VAL A 202 -9.25 -3.66 16.69
CA VAL A 202 -10.25 -4.60 17.24
C VAL A 202 -9.90 -6.07 16.96
N GLY A 203 -8.75 -6.35 16.33
CA GLY A 203 -8.33 -7.70 15.97
C GLY A 203 -9.11 -8.30 14.80
N ALA A 204 -9.82 -7.50 14.03
CA ALA A 204 -10.40 -7.93 12.77
C ALA A 204 -9.35 -7.92 11.66
N VAL A 205 -9.67 -8.52 10.52
CA VAL A 205 -8.77 -8.73 9.38
C VAL A 205 -9.23 -7.86 8.22
N HIS A 206 -8.42 -6.91 7.78
CA HIS A 206 -8.81 -6.12 6.61
C HIS A 206 -8.35 -6.74 5.29
N SER A 207 -9.13 -6.50 4.25
CA SER A 207 -8.77 -6.78 2.87
C SER A 207 -8.92 -5.49 2.08
N VAL A 208 -7.81 -4.81 1.82
CA VAL A 208 -7.82 -3.56 1.04
C VAL A 208 -7.81 -3.91 -0.44
N ILE A 209 -8.76 -3.34 -1.16
CA ILE A 209 -8.99 -3.57 -2.58
C ILE A 209 -8.77 -2.27 -3.32
N PHE A 210 -7.92 -2.28 -4.34
CA PHE A 210 -7.61 -1.09 -5.12
C PHE A 210 -8.86 -0.47 -5.74
N GLY A 211 -9.11 0.83 -5.49
CA GLY A 211 -10.30 1.56 -5.93
C GLY A 211 -10.52 1.63 -7.45
N GLY A 212 -9.55 1.20 -8.24
CA GLY A 212 -9.67 1.08 -9.69
C GLY A 212 -10.12 -0.29 -10.21
N PHE A 213 -10.41 -1.26 -9.32
CA PHE A 213 -10.90 -2.58 -9.74
C PHE A 213 -12.40 -2.56 -10.07
N SER A 214 -12.82 -3.47 -10.98
CA SER A 214 -14.21 -3.64 -11.35
C SER A 214 -15.05 -4.27 -10.23
N ALA A 215 -16.36 -4.11 -10.32
CA ALA A 215 -17.32 -4.72 -9.40
C ALA A 215 -17.14 -6.25 -9.26
N ASP A 216 -16.91 -6.97 -10.37
CA ASP A 216 -16.66 -8.42 -10.32
C ASP A 216 -15.36 -8.77 -9.58
N SER A 217 -14.31 -7.96 -9.76
CA SER A 217 -13.06 -8.11 -9.03
C SER A 217 -13.23 -7.86 -7.53
N LEU A 218 -14.07 -6.89 -7.19
CA LEU A 218 -14.44 -6.56 -5.81
C LEU A 218 -15.27 -7.71 -5.20
N ALA A 219 -16.34 -8.14 -5.87
CA ALA A 219 -17.19 -9.24 -5.44
C ALA A 219 -16.39 -10.53 -5.16
N SER A 220 -15.50 -10.89 -6.09
CA SER A 220 -14.66 -12.10 -5.94
C SER A 220 -13.81 -12.08 -4.68
N ARG A 221 -13.26 -10.91 -4.28
CA ARG A 221 -12.43 -10.76 -3.07
C ARG A 221 -13.27 -10.74 -1.79
N ILE A 222 -14.43 -10.10 -1.84
CA ILE A 222 -15.40 -10.09 -0.72
C ILE A 222 -15.86 -11.52 -0.43
N GLN A 223 -16.21 -12.29 -1.47
CA GLN A 223 -16.63 -13.68 -1.37
C GLN A 223 -15.52 -14.58 -0.80
N ASP A 224 -14.33 -14.50 -1.37
CA ASP A 224 -13.19 -15.34 -0.95
C ASP A 224 -12.75 -15.04 0.49
N ALA A 225 -12.77 -13.77 0.89
CA ALA A 225 -12.50 -13.36 2.27
C ALA A 225 -13.69 -13.60 3.21
N GLU A 226 -14.89 -13.87 2.71
CA GLU A 226 -16.15 -13.88 3.48
C GLU A 226 -16.28 -12.61 4.33
N ALA A 227 -16.08 -11.45 3.72
CA ALA A 227 -16.12 -10.17 4.44
C ALA A 227 -17.53 -9.87 4.96
N LYS A 228 -17.61 -9.38 6.20
CA LYS A 228 -18.88 -9.01 6.85
C LYS A 228 -19.26 -7.54 6.65
N LEU A 229 -18.27 -6.71 6.41
CA LEU A 229 -18.42 -5.27 6.27
C LEU A 229 -17.62 -4.82 5.04
N VAL A 230 -18.17 -3.85 4.31
CA VAL A 230 -17.45 -3.09 3.30
C VAL A 230 -17.33 -1.65 3.77
N ILE A 231 -16.11 -1.09 3.73
CA ILE A 231 -15.86 0.35 3.93
C ILE A 231 -15.47 0.93 2.59
N THR A 232 -16.21 1.95 2.14
CA THR A 232 -16.00 2.61 0.86
C THR A 232 -16.20 4.12 0.97
N ALA A 233 -16.14 4.83 -0.16
CA ALA A 233 -16.53 6.23 -0.29
C ALA A 233 -17.59 6.37 -1.39
N ASP A 234 -18.32 7.49 -1.40
CA ASP A 234 -19.18 7.88 -2.50
C ASP A 234 -18.39 7.90 -3.81
N GLY A 235 -17.18 8.46 -3.77
CA GLY A 235 -16.21 8.54 -4.84
C GLY A 235 -14.84 8.93 -4.34
N GLY A 236 -13.94 9.26 -5.27
CA GLY A 236 -12.62 9.83 -5.04
C GLY A 236 -12.23 10.70 -6.23
N TYR A 237 -11.26 11.59 -6.05
CA TYR A 237 -10.80 12.45 -7.13
C TYR A 237 -9.65 11.80 -7.90
N ARG A 238 -9.78 11.80 -9.23
CA ARG A 238 -8.76 11.28 -10.12
C ARG A 238 -8.80 11.95 -11.48
N LYS A 239 -7.67 12.51 -11.94
CA LYS A 239 -7.54 13.23 -13.22
C LYS A 239 -8.51 14.39 -13.36
N GLY A 240 -8.64 15.19 -12.30
CA GLY A 240 -9.49 16.38 -12.26
C GLY A 240 -10.99 16.09 -12.22
N LYS A 241 -11.41 14.86 -11.90
CA LYS A 241 -12.82 14.47 -11.85
C LYS A 241 -13.12 13.58 -10.66
N ALA A 242 -14.34 13.70 -10.13
CA ALA A 242 -14.88 12.70 -9.22
C ALA A 242 -15.08 11.36 -9.98
N SER A 243 -14.62 10.28 -9.37
CA SER A 243 -14.78 8.91 -9.84
C SER A 243 -15.58 8.14 -8.79
N LEU A 244 -16.78 7.72 -9.12
CA LEU A 244 -17.67 7.06 -8.17
C LEU A 244 -17.14 5.68 -7.78
N LEU A 245 -17.21 5.34 -6.49
CA LEU A 245 -16.83 4.04 -5.94
C LEU A 245 -18.02 3.24 -5.43
N LYS A 246 -18.98 3.90 -4.77
CA LYS A 246 -20.19 3.25 -4.21
C LYS A 246 -20.97 2.42 -5.25
N PRO A 247 -21.20 2.87 -6.50
CA PRO A 247 -21.89 2.07 -7.51
C PRO A 247 -21.21 0.72 -7.80
N ALA A 248 -19.86 0.67 -7.79
CA ALA A 248 -19.15 -0.59 -7.96
C ALA A 248 -19.34 -1.54 -6.76
N VAL A 249 -19.49 -1.00 -5.55
CA VAL A 249 -19.84 -1.79 -4.36
C VAL A 249 -21.27 -2.32 -4.50
N ASP A 250 -22.23 -1.51 -4.91
CA ASP A 250 -23.61 -1.93 -5.08
C ASP A 250 -23.75 -3.04 -6.14
N GLU A 251 -23.07 -2.90 -7.26
CA GLU A 251 -23.02 -3.95 -8.29
C GLU A 251 -22.36 -5.23 -7.78
N ALA A 252 -21.28 -5.12 -6.99
CA ALA A 252 -20.60 -6.26 -6.39
C ALA A 252 -21.49 -7.02 -5.38
N LEU A 253 -22.37 -6.32 -4.70
CA LEU A 253 -23.29 -6.88 -3.70
C LEU A 253 -24.67 -7.25 -4.28
N ALA A 254 -24.96 -6.88 -5.54
CA ALA A 254 -26.24 -7.16 -6.19
C ALA A 254 -26.52 -8.67 -6.24
N ASP A 255 -27.81 -9.02 -6.34
CA ASP A 255 -28.27 -10.42 -6.47
C ASP A 255 -27.78 -11.35 -5.37
N ASN A 256 -27.51 -10.82 -4.19
CA ASN A 256 -26.98 -11.57 -3.04
C ASN A 256 -25.63 -12.28 -3.34
N LYS A 257 -24.81 -11.71 -4.21
CA LYS A 257 -23.50 -12.29 -4.58
C LYS A 257 -22.56 -12.43 -3.37
N CYS A 258 -22.64 -11.52 -2.41
CA CYS A 258 -21.81 -11.51 -1.21
C CYS A 258 -22.68 -11.55 0.08
N PRO A 259 -23.28 -12.73 0.37
CA PRO A 259 -24.29 -12.85 1.44
C PRO A 259 -23.75 -12.64 2.87
N THR A 260 -22.43 -12.61 3.04
CA THR A 260 -21.77 -12.37 4.33
C THR A 260 -21.71 -10.89 4.69
N VAL A 261 -21.91 -9.96 3.73
CA VAL A 261 -21.85 -8.52 3.97
C VAL A 261 -23.15 -8.07 4.62
N GLU A 262 -23.05 -7.60 5.87
CA GLU A 262 -24.17 -7.13 6.66
C GLU A 262 -24.36 -5.61 6.53
N ASN A 263 -23.24 -4.85 6.42
CA ASN A 263 -23.26 -3.40 6.34
C ASN A 263 -22.25 -2.86 5.32
N VAL A 264 -22.51 -1.62 4.87
CA VAL A 264 -21.60 -0.81 4.05
C VAL A 264 -21.42 0.54 4.71
N LEU A 265 -20.18 0.88 5.11
CA LEU A 265 -19.83 2.21 5.59
C LEU A 265 -19.35 3.06 4.41
N VAL A 266 -19.92 4.24 4.24
CA VAL A 266 -19.65 5.13 3.10
C VAL A 266 -19.10 6.46 3.60
N VAL A 267 -17.89 6.82 3.19
CA VAL A 267 -17.29 8.14 3.42
C VAL A 267 -17.82 9.11 2.36
N ASN A 268 -18.28 10.29 2.80
CA ASN A 268 -18.67 11.36 1.90
C ASN A 268 -17.40 12.15 1.47
N ARG A 269 -16.81 11.78 0.34
CA ARG A 269 -15.59 12.42 -0.18
C ARG A 269 -15.84 13.44 -1.28
N THR A 270 -16.81 13.17 -2.15
CA THR A 270 -17.01 13.92 -3.39
C THR A 270 -18.36 14.66 -3.44
N ASP A 271 -19.20 14.52 -2.43
CA ASP A 271 -20.59 14.98 -2.38
C ASP A 271 -21.42 14.50 -3.58
N SER A 272 -21.08 13.31 -4.10
CA SER A 272 -21.78 12.72 -5.23
C SER A 272 -23.07 12.03 -4.76
N GLU A 273 -24.14 12.19 -5.53
CA GLU A 273 -25.34 11.38 -5.32
C GLU A 273 -25.03 9.91 -5.59
N VAL A 274 -25.39 9.05 -4.64
CA VAL A 274 -25.20 7.59 -4.71
C VAL A 274 -26.48 6.89 -4.30
N ASP A 275 -26.75 5.73 -4.89
CA ASP A 275 -27.84 4.87 -4.47
C ASP A 275 -27.64 4.42 -3.02
N TRP A 276 -28.75 4.31 -2.26
CA TRP A 276 -28.72 4.01 -0.85
C TRP A 276 -29.64 2.83 -0.52
N VAL A 277 -29.11 1.86 0.19
CA VAL A 277 -29.86 0.70 0.65
C VAL A 277 -30.11 0.84 2.15
N GLU A 278 -31.35 1.17 2.50
CA GLU A 278 -31.77 1.36 3.89
C GLU A 278 -31.53 0.09 4.73
N GLY A 279 -30.96 0.27 5.93
CA GLY A 279 -30.62 -0.81 6.84
C GLY A 279 -29.30 -1.53 6.53
N ARG A 280 -28.69 -1.32 5.35
CA ARG A 280 -27.35 -1.82 4.98
C ARG A 280 -26.30 -0.71 5.02
N ASP A 281 -26.63 0.44 4.43
CA ASP A 281 -25.68 1.53 4.21
C ASP A 281 -25.73 2.53 5.37
N LEU A 282 -24.57 3.02 5.78
CA LEU A 282 -24.39 4.00 6.85
C LEU A 282 -23.31 4.98 6.47
N TRP A 283 -23.56 6.28 6.61
CA TRP A 283 -22.54 7.28 6.47
C TRP A 283 -21.47 7.14 7.55
N TRP A 284 -20.21 7.18 7.14
CA TRP A 284 -19.05 7.06 8.03
C TRP A 284 -19.09 8.11 9.14
N GLU A 285 -19.33 9.37 8.79
CA GLU A 285 -19.36 10.51 9.71
C GLU A 285 -20.49 10.39 10.74
N GLU A 286 -21.67 9.95 10.30
CA GLU A 286 -22.81 9.73 11.19
C GLU A 286 -22.53 8.58 12.17
N GLY A 287 -21.92 7.51 11.66
CA GLY A 287 -21.49 6.39 12.48
C GLY A 287 -20.48 6.78 13.55
N LEU A 288 -19.46 7.57 13.18
CA LEU A 288 -18.44 8.07 14.11
C LEU A 288 -19.00 9.04 15.16
N ASN A 289 -20.00 9.85 14.78
CA ASN A 289 -20.65 10.79 15.72
C ASN A 289 -21.58 10.09 16.73
N ALA A 290 -21.95 8.84 16.45
CA ALA A 290 -22.86 8.04 17.30
C ALA A 290 -22.14 7.08 18.26
N VAL A 291 -20.81 7.20 18.42
CA VAL A 291 -19.98 6.33 19.28
C VAL A 291 -19.05 7.14 20.17
N ASP A 292 -18.56 6.49 21.22
CA ASP A 292 -17.62 7.07 22.17
C ASP A 292 -16.22 7.21 21.56
N THR A 293 -15.43 8.14 22.10
CA THR A 293 -14.01 8.35 21.77
C THR A 293 -13.07 7.48 22.59
N GLU A 294 -13.54 6.81 23.65
CA GLU A 294 -12.71 5.94 24.47
C GLU A 294 -12.75 4.50 23.99
N HIS A 295 -11.57 3.94 23.76
CA HIS A 295 -11.37 2.54 23.37
C HIS A 295 -10.00 2.07 23.82
N VAL A 296 -9.94 0.93 24.49
CA VAL A 296 -8.69 0.29 24.94
C VAL A 296 -8.27 -0.78 23.93
N ALA A 297 -7.07 -0.66 23.38
CA ALA A 297 -6.52 -1.65 22.50
C ALA A 297 -6.09 -2.89 23.29
N GLN A 298 -6.61 -4.06 22.92
CA GLN A 298 -6.23 -5.34 23.54
C GLN A 298 -5.07 -5.98 22.78
N GLY A 299 -4.21 -6.73 23.47
CA GLY A 299 -3.16 -7.52 22.85
C GLY A 299 -3.74 -8.74 22.12
N PHE A 300 -3.21 -9.02 20.93
CA PHE A 300 -3.48 -10.23 20.17
C PHE A 300 -2.18 -11.00 19.95
N ASN A 301 -2.28 -12.34 19.83
CA ASN A 301 -1.13 -13.17 19.53
C ASN A 301 -0.35 -12.65 18.31
N ALA A 302 0.98 -12.75 18.30
CA ALA A 302 1.82 -12.28 17.20
C ALA A 302 1.47 -12.93 15.84
N GLU A 303 0.93 -14.15 15.85
CA GLU A 303 0.45 -14.86 14.67
C GLU A 303 -1.05 -14.60 14.37
N HIS A 304 -1.68 -13.68 15.12
CA HIS A 304 -3.06 -13.29 14.82
C HIS A 304 -3.15 -12.66 13.42
N PRO A 305 -4.14 -13.07 12.60
CA PRO A 305 -4.36 -12.50 11.28
C PRO A 305 -4.54 -10.99 11.31
N LEU A 306 -3.87 -10.28 10.39
CA LEU A 306 -3.92 -8.83 10.26
C LEU A 306 -4.63 -8.39 8.98
N PHE A 307 -4.19 -8.91 7.84
CA PHE A 307 -4.81 -8.57 6.56
C PHE A 307 -4.65 -9.69 5.53
N ILE A 308 -5.52 -9.64 4.53
CA ILE A 308 -5.46 -10.47 3.33
C ILE A 308 -5.19 -9.56 2.14
N LEU A 309 -4.13 -9.84 1.39
CA LEU A 309 -3.81 -9.13 0.17
C LEU A 309 -3.79 -10.09 -1.02
N TYR A 310 -4.49 -9.71 -2.09
CA TYR A 310 -4.66 -10.57 -3.25
C TYR A 310 -3.57 -10.32 -4.30
N THR A 311 -2.96 -11.40 -4.77
CA THR A 311 -2.00 -11.38 -5.87
C THR A 311 -2.62 -11.97 -7.13
N SER A 312 -2.11 -11.58 -8.32
CA SER A 312 -2.47 -12.20 -9.59
C SER A 312 -1.93 -13.64 -9.61
N GLY A 313 -2.80 -14.61 -9.30
CA GLY A 313 -2.41 -16.03 -9.30
C GLY A 313 -2.05 -16.53 -10.71
N THR A 314 -1.12 -17.48 -10.80
CA THR A 314 -0.72 -18.15 -12.06
C THR A 314 -1.87 -18.92 -12.72
N THR A 315 -2.96 -19.18 -11.99
CA THR A 315 -4.15 -19.94 -12.43
C THR A 315 -5.30 -19.03 -12.88
N GLY A 316 -5.11 -17.71 -12.98
CA GLY A 316 -6.13 -16.75 -13.41
C GLY A 316 -7.07 -16.25 -12.30
N LYS A 317 -7.18 -16.97 -11.16
CA LYS A 317 -7.90 -16.47 -9.98
C LYS A 317 -6.95 -15.79 -9.01
N PRO A 318 -7.31 -14.64 -8.44
CA PRO A 318 -6.53 -14.01 -7.38
C PRO A 318 -6.35 -14.96 -6.19
N LYS A 319 -5.16 -14.92 -5.56
CA LYS A 319 -4.85 -15.70 -4.35
C LYS A 319 -4.70 -14.74 -3.18
N GLY A 320 -5.47 -14.95 -2.12
CA GLY A 320 -5.35 -14.21 -0.88
C GLY A 320 -4.14 -14.68 -0.07
N ILE A 321 -3.24 -13.76 0.22
CA ILE A 321 -2.09 -13.99 1.10
C ILE A 321 -2.41 -13.38 2.46
N LEU A 322 -2.45 -14.25 3.48
CA LEU A 322 -2.69 -13.84 4.86
C LEU A 322 -1.39 -13.39 5.50
N HIS A 323 -1.40 -12.21 6.08
CA HIS A 323 -0.32 -11.67 6.90
C HIS A 323 -0.74 -11.62 8.37
N THR A 324 0.21 -11.93 9.28
CA THR A 324 0.03 -11.90 10.73
C THR A 324 0.66 -10.65 11.34
N THR A 325 0.35 -10.34 12.61
CA THR A 325 0.66 -9.03 13.21
C THR A 325 2.14 -8.83 13.60
N GLY A 326 2.71 -9.72 14.42
CA GLY A 326 3.98 -9.45 15.10
C GLY A 326 5.19 -9.42 14.18
N GLY A 327 5.36 -10.47 13.37
CA GLY A 327 6.47 -10.57 12.42
C GLY A 327 6.39 -9.48 11.34
N TYR A 328 5.19 -9.23 10.84
CA TYR A 328 4.96 -8.20 9.82
C TYR A 328 5.30 -6.79 10.34
N LEU A 329 4.78 -6.41 11.52
CA LEU A 329 5.05 -5.07 12.05
C LEU A 329 6.54 -4.87 12.37
N THR A 330 7.20 -5.89 12.92
CA THR A 330 8.64 -5.84 13.19
C THR A 330 9.43 -5.57 11.92
N GLN A 331 9.12 -6.28 10.84
CA GLN A 331 9.78 -6.11 9.54
C GLN A 331 9.44 -4.74 8.92
N ALA A 332 8.17 -4.32 8.93
CA ALA A 332 7.75 -3.06 8.34
C ALA A 332 8.37 -1.85 9.06
N ALA A 333 8.39 -1.84 10.40
CA ALA A 333 9.02 -0.79 11.19
C ALA A 333 10.53 -0.74 10.96
N TYR A 334 11.20 -1.90 10.99
CA TYR A 334 12.64 -1.99 10.75
C TYR A 334 13.04 -1.48 9.37
N THR A 335 12.38 -1.97 8.32
CA THR A 335 12.74 -1.60 6.95
C THR A 335 12.37 -0.15 6.65
N HIS A 336 11.24 0.35 7.14
CA HIS A 336 10.90 1.77 7.01
C HIS A 336 11.97 2.66 7.65
N LYS A 337 12.43 2.36 8.85
CA LYS A 337 13.45 3.16 9.52
C LYS A 337 14.81 3.12 8.81
N ASN A 338 15.27 1.91 8.48
CA ASN A 338 16.66 1.71 8.03
C ASN A 338 16.84 1.85 6.52
N VAL A 339 15.86 1.43 5.68
CA VAL A 339 15.99 1.49 4.23
C VAL A 339 15.69 2.89 3.70
N PHE A 340 14.71 3.59 4.32
CA PHE A 340 14.38 4.97 3.95
C PHE A 340 15.15 6.00 4.77
N ASP A 341 16.08 5.56 5.62
CA ASP A 341 16.98 6.42 6.40
C ASP A 341 16.24 7.47 7.24
N LEU A 342 15.18 7.05 7.93
CA LEU A 342 14.29 7.95 8.66
C LEU A 342 14.96 8.56 9.90
N HIS A 343 15.24 9.84 9.87
CA HIS A 343 15.70 10.63 11.02
C HIS A 343 14.49 11.20 11.76
N GLU A 344 14.22 10.63 12.91
CA GLU A 344 13.05 10.94 13.72
C GLU A 344 12.96 12.45 14.06
N GLY A 345 11.79 13.03 13.78
CA GLY A 345 11.50 14.45 14.05
C GLY A 345 12.18 15.44 13.10
N GLN A 346 12.93 14.97 12.09
CA GLN A 346 13.57 15.79 11.07
C GLN A 346 12.93 15.60 9.70
N ASP A 347 12.57 14.36 9.38
CA ASP A 347 12.07 14.00 8.07
C ASP A 347 10.55 14.10 7.98
N VAL A 348 10.08 14.50 6.81
CA VAL A 348 8.70 14.28 6.35
C VAL A 348 8.74 13.22 5.26
N TYR A 349 8.12 12.09 5.54
CA TYR A 349 8.15 10.92 4.65
C TYR A 349 6.98 10.94 3.67
N TRP A 350 7.21 10.59 2.42
CA TRP A 350 6.16 10.41 1.45
C TRP A 350 6.35 9.13 0.64
N CYS A 351 5.33 8.27 0.68
CA CYS A 351 5.23 7.09 -0.18
C CYS A 351 4.08 7.29 -1.17
N THR A 352 4.39 7.22 -2.46
CA THR A 352 3.42 7.41 -3.55
C THR A 352 2.63 6.15 -3.90
N ALA A 353 2.82 5.05 -3.16
CA ALA A 353 2.12 3.79 -3.39
C ALA A 353 0.70 3.83 -2.84
N ASP A 354 -0.23 3.26 -3.60
CA ASP A 354 -1.61 3.06 -3.16
C ASP A 354 -1.71 1.98 -2.06
N ILE A 355 -2.62 2.19 -1.10
CA ILE A 355 -2.88 1.25 0.01
C ILE A 355 -3.41 -0.11 -0.46
N GLY A 356 -3.94 -0.24 -1.66
CA GLY A 356 -4.35 -1.51 -2.25
C GLY A 356 -3.20 -2.46 -2.58
N TRP A 357 -1.93 -2.04 -2.37
CA TRP A 357 -0.73 -2.83 -2.60
C TRP A 357 0.06 -3.04 -1.31
N ILE A 358 0.91 -4.08 -1.29
CA ILE A 358 1.74 -4.37 -0.09
C ILE A 358 2.63 -3.19 0.31
N THR A 359 3.12 -2.43 -0.67
CA THR A 359 3.93 -1.23 -0.42
C THR A 359 3.14 -0.18 0.36
N GLY A 360 1.88 0.07 -0.01
CA GLY A 360 1.01 0.98 0.72
C GLY A 360 0.68 0.50 2.14
N HIS A 361 0.46 -0.81 2.32
CA HIS A 361 0.31 -1.38 3.67
C HIS A 361 1.55 -1.12 4.52
N SER A 362 2.73 -1.50 4.03
CA SER A 362 3.97 -1.45 4.81
C SER A 362 4.49 -0.03 5.02
N TYR A 363 4.36 0.84 3.99
CA TYR A 363 5.05 2.12 3.97
C TYR A 363 4.13 3.35 3.85
N VAL A 364 2.81 3.15 4.02
CA VAL A 364 1.84 4.23 4.27
C VAL A 364 1.10 3.96 5.57
N ALA A 365 0.47 2.77 5.72
CA ALA A 365 -0.42 2.52 6.84
C ALA A 365 0.28 2.10 8.14
N TYR A 366 1.39 1.33 8.09
CA TYR A 366 1.97 0.70 9.28
C TYR A 366 3.39 1.16 9.62
N GLY A 367 4.36 1.02 8.73
CA GLY A 367 5.77 1.32 9.00
C GLY A 367 6.02 2.76 9.47
N PRO A 368 5.53 3.78 8.75
CA PRO A 368 5.69 5.18 9.16
C PRO A 368 5.08 5.46 10.53
N LEU A 369 3.83 5.05 10.76
CA LEU A 369 3.14 5.26 12.03
C LEU A 369 3.80 4.50 13.18
N ALA A 370 4.27 3.26 12.94
CA ALA A 370 5.02 2.51 13.96
C ALA A 370 6.32 3.20 14.37
N ASN A 371 6.95 3.96 13.49
CA ASN A 371 8.16 4.72 13.78
C ASN A 371 7.91 6.18 14.25
N GLY A 372 6.66 6.57 14.46
CA GLY A 372 6.33 7.94 14.88
C GLY A 372 6.68 9.00 13.83
N ALA A 373 6.72 8.63 12.54
CA ALA A 373 7.07 9.52 11.44
C ALA A 373 5.95 10.52 11.15
N THR A 374 6.32 11.69 10.63
CA THR A 374 5.42 12.59 9.92
C THR A 374 5.40 12.18 8.45
N GLN A 375 4.23 11.98 7.86
CA GLN A 375 4.12 11.56 6.48
C GLN A 375 3.09 12.37 5.68
N VAL A 376 3.28 12.38 4.35
CA VAL A 376 2.32 12.93 3.40
C VAL A 376 1.53 11.80 2.76
N ILE A 377 0.23 11.99 2.61
CA ILE A 377 -0.63 11.17 1.74
C ILE A 377 -1.29 12.08 0.71
N TYR A 378 -1.33 11.62 -0.52
CA TYR A 378 -1.86 12.36 -1.65
C TYR A 378 -2.96 11.56 -2.34
N GLU A 379 -4.14 12.17 -2.53
CA GLU A 379 -5.19 11.63 -3.38
C GLU A 379 -5.08 12.23 -4.77
N GLY A 380 -4.98 11.41 -5.80
CA GLY A 380 -4.92 11.87 -7.17
C GLY A 380 -3.89 11.16 -8.02
N THR A 381 -3.62 11.73 -9.19
CA THR A 381 -2.63 11.23 -10.14
C THR A 381 -1.52 12.27 -10.36
N PRO A 382 -0.27 11.82 -10.69
CA PRO A 382 0.87 12.74 -10.83
C PRO A 382 0.76 13.70 -12.01
N ASP A 383 -0.14 13.42 -12.94
CA ASP A 383 -0.36 14.18 -14.19
C ASP A 383 -1.57 15.13 -14.11
N SER A 384 -2.14 15.36 -12.92
CA SER A 384 -3.30 16.24 -12.73
C SER A 384 -3.01 17.31 -11.68
N PRO A 385 -3.22 18.62 -12.02
CA PRO A 385 -3.61 19.17 -13.32
C PRO A 385 -2.50 19.12 -14.37
N ASP A 386 -1.23 18.98 -13.95
CA ASP A 386 -0.04 18.84 -14.79
C ASP A 386 1.09 18.12 -14.04
N TRP A 387 2.20 17.82 -14.71
CA TRP A 387 3.33 17.09 -14.15
C TRP A 387 4.15 17.87 -13.10
N GLY A 388 3.89 19.16 -12.90
CA GLY A 388 4.50 19.99 -11.87
C GLY A 388 3.86 19.81 -10.50
N ARG A 389 2.62 19.30 -10.44
CA ARG A 389 1.78 19.23 -9.23
C ARG A 389 2.46 18.69 -7.97
N TRP A 390 3.37 17.74 -8.12
CA TRP A 390 4.07 17.16 -6.97
C TRP A 390 5.25 17.99 -6.47
N TRP A 391 5.62 19.04 -7.19
CA TRP A 391 6.73 19.93 -6.85
C TRP A 391 6.26 21.28 -6.31
N ASP A 392 4.95 21.57 -6.46
CA ASP A 392 4.30 22.77 -5.95
C ASP A 392 3.92 22.62 -4.47
#